data_793e4389802f0a21323ca729c58b5300
#
_entry.id   793e4389802f0a21323ca729c58b5300
#
_cell.length_a   1.000
_cell.length_b   1.000
_cell.length_c   1.000
_cell.angle_alpha   90.00
_cell.angle_beta   90.00
_cell.angle_gamma   90.00
#
_symmetry.space_group_name_H-M   'P 1'
#
loop_
_entity.id
_entity.type
_entity.pdbx_description
1 polymer ?
#
loop_
_entity_poly.entity_id
_entity_poly.type
_entity_poly.pdbx_seq_one_letter_code
_entity_poly.pdbx_strand_id
1 'polypeptide(L)'
;MKKLIYLFLTVLIVACSGEDGGNDQDNNDGDNNGDNNDTTCEYVLNTLTVTNATTDSATFNGIISLEGNCEFPIIEQGFVYSTELQPTIADSKINVNGNDVTTTIENLEPNTTYYTRTFLTNDLGDFYGNEVSFTTNETICDVVYLDENGITIKAYECAEVGETGVVNGVTYTVVDEAMLREMIADEEDVTKIATTKVTDMSAMFANSPFNQDISSWDVSNVTDMWAMFTSTNFNQDISSWDVSNVTDMTIMFKSSPFNQPIGNWDVSNVTSMQAMFWRNTSFNQPIGNWDVSNVTYMAGMFEGTVGCNIIEKSKFSQDISSWDVSNVTDMRNMFSNGKFNQPIGNWDVSNVTDMSWMFKNNHNFNRPIGDWDVSNVTDMDYMFEVAKSFNQPIGNWDVGNVTNMHSMFSFATSFNQPIGNWDVSNVTDMGDMFRQGTCCCGYPGLEVYYDFIGTFNQDISSWNVSSVTICDDFSFNTPAWTLPQPNFTNCTP
;
A
#
# COMPACT_ATOMS: atom_id res chain seq x y z
N MET A 1 13.81 54.21 -3.50
CA MET A 1 14.91 54.99 -4.19
C MET A 1 14.95 54.47 -5.64
N LYS A 2 14.61 55.36 -6.60
CA LYS A 2 14.60 55.03 -8.04
C LYS A 2 16.05 54.90 -8.49
N LYS A 3 16.53 53.69 -8.85
CA LYS A 3 17.77 53.50 -9.57
C LYS A 3 17.50 53.64 -11.05
N LEU A 4 18.11 54.65 -11.64
CA LEU A 4 18.16 54.92 -13.08
C LEU A 4 19.04 53.81 -13.69
N ILE A 5 18.48 52.99 -14.58
CA ILE A 5 19.21 52.00 -15.34
C ILE A 5 19.69 52.71 -16.62
N TYR A 6 20.99 52.88 -16.75
CA TYR A 6 21.63 53.35 -18.00
C TYR A 6 21.66 52.21 -19.01
N LEU A 7 20.91 52.40 -20.10
CA LEU A 7 20.94 51.53 -21.25
C LEU A 7 22.26 51.84 -22.03
N PHE A 8 23.22 50.96 -22.00
CA PHE A 8 24.38 51.03 -22.90
C PHE A 8 24.04 50.32 -24.20
N LEU A 9 23.82 51.10 -25.24
CA LEU A 9 23.77 50.61 -26.65
C LEU A 9 25.19 50.38 -27.12
N THR A 10 25.67 49.16 -27.23
CA THR A 10 26.93 48.84 -27.88
C THR A 10 26.69 48.53 -29.34
N VAL A 11 26.97 49.51 -30.20
CA VAL A 11 27.00 49.30 -31.63
C VAL A 11 28.39 48.78 -32.00
N LEU A 12 28.47 47.58 -32.52
CA LEU A 12 29.71 47.02 -33.04
C LEU A 12 29.86 47.41 -34.51
N ILE A 13 30.73 48.39 -34.81
CA ILE A 13 31.06 48.77 -36.16
C ILE A 13 32.25 47.89 -36.62
N VAL A 14 32.00 46.94 -37.52
CA VAL A 14 33.06 46.22 -38.21
C VAL A 14 33.32 46.90 -39.57
N ALA A 15 34.34 47.73 -39.64
CA ALA A 15 34.83 48.27 -40.92
C ALA A 15 35.73 47.24 -41.60
N CYS A 16 35.36 46.73 -42.76
CA CYS A 16 36.25 45.96 -43.62
C CYS A 16 37.25 46.93 -44.35
N SER A 17 38.47 46.95 -43.92
CA SER A 17 39.59 47.54 -44.74
C SER A 17 40.24 46.44 -45.56
N GLY A 18 39.97 46.39 -46.84
CA GLY A 18 40.76 45.63 -47.80
C GLY A 18 42.08 46.36 -48.10
N GLU A 19 43.18 45.73 -47.78
CA GLU A 19 44.54 46.17 -48.30
C GLU A 19 44.73 45.57 -49.68
N ASP A 20 44.82 46.46 -50.70
CA ASP A 20 45.52 46.15 -51.93
C ASP A 20 46.56 47.19 -52.14
N GLY A 21 47.82 46.73 -52.18
CA GLY A 21 48.98 47.57 -52.48
C GLY A 21 49.22 47.70 -53.99
N GLY A 22 49.46 48.93 -54.42
CA GLY A 22 49.93 49.19 -55.79
C GLY A 22 50.13 50.68 -56.01
N ASN A 23 51.37 51.06 -56.08
CA ASN A 23 52.00 52.36 -56.44
C ASN A 23 51.48 52.87 -57.79
N ASP A 24 51.20 54.15 -57.98
CA ASP A 24 51.97 55.13 -58.76
C ASP A 24 51.20 56.44 -59.01
N GLN A 25 51.98 57.42 -59.17
CA GLN A 25 51.80 58.85 -59.25
C GLN A 25 50.90 59.39 -60.41
N ASP A 26 50.40 60.55 -60.12
CA ASP A 26 50.32 61.80 -60.92
C ASP A 26 48.94 62.26 -61.45
N ASN A 27 48.66 63.44 -60.98
CA ASN A 27 48.10 64.62 -61.68
C ASN A 27 46.61 64.73 -62.03
N ASN A 28 45.99 65.65 -61.27
CA ASN A 28 45.28 66.88 -61.70
C ASN A 28 43.93 66.78 -62.43
N ASP A 29 43.12 67.66 -61.94
CA ASP A 29 41.95 68.34 -62.49
C ASP A 29 40.55 67.74 -62.23
N GLY A 30 39.88 68.45 -61.36
CA GLY A 30 38.52 68.93 -61.22
C GLY A 30 37.36 68.28 -61.96
N ASP A 31 36.43 67.81 -61.26
CA ASP A 31 35.10 68.42 -61.23
C ASP A 31 34.19 67.70 -60.25
N ASN A 32 33.36 68.49 -59.61
CA ASN A 32 32.24 68.17 -58.76
C ASN A 32 31.29 67.12 -59.36
N ASN A 33 31.01 66.07 -58.66
CA ASN A 33 29.62 65.79 -58.30
C ASN A 33 29.57 64.74 -57.20
N GLY A 34 28.99 65.16 -56.09
CA GLY A 34 28.72 64.25 -54.97
C GLY A 34 27.66 63.21 -55.29
N ASP A 35 28.02 62.03 -54.95
CA ASP A 35 27.08 61.03 -54.37
C ASP A 35 27.95 60.05 -53.60
N ASN A 36 28.38 60.48 -52.42
CA ASN A 36 28.84 59.57 -51.39
C ASN A 36 27.60 58.84 -50.80
N ASN A 37 27.12 57.88 -51.52
CA ASN A 37 26.23 56.90 -50.99
C ASN A 37 27.08 55.64 -50.61
N ASP A 38 28.07 55.84 -49.73
CA ASP A 38 28.80 54.75 -49.09
C ASP A 38 27.91 54.23 -47.97
N THR A 39 26.91 53.49 -48.36
CA THR A 39 26.08 52.72 -47.39
C THR A 39 26.92 51.55 -46.99
N THR A 40 27.67 51.73 -45.90
CA THR A 40 28.37 50.65 -45.20
C THR A 40 27.36 49.61 -44.72
N CYS A 41 27.67 48.33 -44.91
CA CYS A 41 26.85 47.24 -44.35
C CYS A 41 27.00 47.21 -42.83
N GLU A 42 25.89 47.26 -42.10
CA GLU A 42 25.88 47.14 -40.64
C GLU A 42 24.99 45.98 -40.24
N TYR A 43 25.52 45.07 -39.39
CA TYR A 43 24.75 44.00 -38.74
C TYR A 43 24.32 44.48 -37.37
N VAL A 44 23.02 44.67 -37.18
CA VAL A 44 22.45 45.08 -35.91
C VAL A 44 21.96 43.80 -35.16
N LEU A 45 22.68 43.45 -34.12
CA LEU A 45 22.34 42.34 -33.24
C LEU A 45 22.15 42.88 -31.81
N ASN A 46 20.94 42.85 -31.33
CA ASN A 46 20.62 43.32 -29.99
C ASN A 46 19.75 42.29 -29.24
N THR A 47 20.29 41.71 -28.22
CA THR A 47 19.53 40.80 -27.31
C THR A 47 18.78 41.68 -26.33
N LEU A 48 17.48 41.57 -26.33
CA LEU A 48 16.60 42.29 -25.40
C LEU A 48 16.36 41.50 -24.12
N THR A 49 15.70 42.13 -23.18
CA THR A 49 15.33 41.51 -21.90
C THR A 49 14.52 40.25 -22.13
N VAL A 50 14.91 39.15 -21.48
CA VAL A 50 14.15 37.91 -21.40
C VAL A 50 12.89 38.15 -20.57
N THR A 51 11.75 37.62 -21.03
CA THR A 51 10.47 37.78 -20.40
C THR A 51 9.82 36.43 -20.14
N ASN A 52 8.76 36.38 -19.30
CA ASN A 52 7.98 35.17 -19.00
C ASN A 52 8.82 33.99 -18.54
N ALA A 53 9.89 34.25 -17.75
CA ALA A 53 10.64 33.18 -17.13
C ALA A 53 9.75 32.42 -16.14
N THR A 54 9.64 31.12 -16.36
CA THR A 54 8.96 30.15 -15.48
C THR A 54 9.98 29.23 -14.81
N THR A 55 9.55 28.13 -14.26
CA THR A 55 10.44 27.09 -13.72
C THR A 55 11.19 26.35 -14.82
N ASP A 56 10.67 26.26 -16.04
CA ASP A 56 11.15 25.42 -17.12
C ASP A 56 11.16 26.10 -18.49
N SER A 57 10.79 27.36 -18.56
CA SER A 57 10.72 28.10 -19.83
C SER A 57 11.03 29.58 -19.69
N ALA A 58 11.39 30.22 -20.82
CA ALA A 58 11.57 31.66 -20.90
C ALA A 58 11.37 32.17 -22.35
N THR A 59 10.91 33.40 -22.49
CA THR A 59 10.74 34.05 -23.79
C THR A 59 11.92 34.95 -24.08
N PHE A 60 12.70 34.62 -25.13
CA PHE A 60 13.82 35.41 -25.65
C PHE A 60 13.31 36.42 -26.66
N ASN A 61 13.84 37.65 -26.59
CA ASN A 61 13.47 38.76 -27.46
C ASN A 61 14.75 39.40 -28.00
N GLY A 62 14.76 39.81 -29.25
CA GLY A 62 15.93 40.45 -29.88
C GLY A 62 15.62 41.15 -31.18
N ILE A 63 16.62 41.90 -31.67
CA ILE A 63 16.61 42.55 -32.96
C ILE A 63 17.80 42.01 -33.75
N ILE A 64 17.54 41.51 -34.96
CA ILE A 64 18.55 41.06 -35.91
C ILE A 64 18.22 41.69 -37.27
N SER A 65 18.97 42.68 -37.71
CA SER A 65 18.72 43.33 -38.98
C SER A 65 20.02 43.67 -39.73
N LEU A 66 19.87 43.82 -41.02
CA LEU A 66 20.91 44.28 -41.93
C LEU A 66 20.57 45.71 -42.39
N GLU A 67 21.48 46.64 -42.15
CA GLU A 67 21.35 48.02 -42.63
C GLU A 67 22.41 48.33 -43.68
N GLY A 68 22.01 48.96 -44.75
CA GLY A 68 22.91 49.26 -45.85
C GLY A 68 22.94 48.21 -46.95
N ASN A 69 23.98 48.24 -47.78
CA ASN A 69 24.14 47.36 -48.94
C ASN A 69 25.06 46.17 -48.56
N CYS A 70 24.46 45.11 -48.03
CA CYS A 70 25.22 43.94 -47.57
C CYS A 70 25.37 42.90 -48.69
N GLU A 71 26.64 42.56 -49.05
CA GLU A 71 26.93 41.53 -50.03
C GLU A 71 26.72 40.11 -49.57
N PHE A 72 26.71 39.89 -48.25
CA PHE A 72 26.59 38.56 -47.63
C PHE A 72 25.24 38.39 -46.93
N PRO A 73 24.34 37.61 -47.49
CA PRO A 73 23.03 37.38 -46.90
C PRO A 73 23.13 36.54 -45.61
N ILE A 74 22.16 36.69 -44.71
CA ILE A 74 22.06 35.87 -43.50
C ILE A 74 21.77 34.44 -43.92
N ILE A 75 22.59 33.49 -43.45
CA ILE A 75 22.42 32.04 -43.62
C ILE A 75 21.56 31.47 -42.49
N GLU A 76 21.93 31.78 -41.25
CA GLU A 76 21.17 31.41 -40.03
C GLU A 76 21.13 32.59 -39.07
N GLN A 77 20.05 32.70 -38.31
CA GLN A 77 19.92 33.69 -37.25
C GLN A 77 18.99 33.21 -36.15
N GLY A 78 19.11 33.77 -34.96
CA GLY A 78 18.26 33.45 -33.81
C GLY A 78 18.92 33.75 -32.48
N PHE A 79 18.79 32.80 -31.54
CA PHE A 79 19.39 32.89 -30.21
C PHE A 79 20.31 31.70 -29.93
N VAL A 80 21.41 31.97 -29.24
CA VAL A 80 22.27 30.97 -28.56
C VAL A 80 22.08 31.16 -27.06
N TYR A 81 22.13 30.06 -26.30
CA TYR A 81 21.97 30.11 -24.85
C TYR A 81 22.75 28.98 -24.18
N SER A 82 23.19 29.22 -22.95
CA SER A 82 23.97 28.28 -22.13
C SER A 82 23.90 28.70 -20.66
N THR A 83 24.30 27.81 -19.77
CA THR A 83 24.58 28.14 -18.36
C THR A 83 25.92 28.78 -18.15
N GLU A 84 26.80 28.77 -19.19
CA GLU A 84 28.08 29.42 -19.21
C GLU A 84 28.00 30.79 -19.89
N LEU A 85 28.92 31.69 -19.52
CA LEU A 85 29.03 33.04 -20.09
C LEU A 85 29.39 32.99 -21.57
N GLN A 86 28.87 33.96 -22.32
CA GLN A 86 29.14 34.18 -23.75
C GLN A 86 28.82 32.96 -24.64
N PRO A 87 27.58 32.48 -24.63
CA PRO A 87 27.16 31.37 -25.47
C PRO A 87 27.44 31.64 -26.96
N THR A 88 27.78 30.59 -27.69
CA THR A 88 28.09 30.58 -29.10
C THR A 88 27.20 29.58 -29.86
N ILE A 89 27.34 29.51 -31.20
CA ILE A 89 26.60 28.49 -32.00
C ILE A 89 26.99 27.04 -31.67
N ALA A 90 28.07 26.82 -30.89
CA ALA A 90 28.48 25.51 -30.42
C ALA A 90 27.67 25.07 -29.19
N ASP A 91 26.98 26.00 -28.51
CA ASP A 91 26.08 25.76 -27.39
C ASP A 91 24.63 25.47 -27.87
N SER A 92 23.66 25.58 -27.00
CA SER A 92 22.27 25.46 -27.41
C SER A 92 21.87 26.61 -28.30
N LYS A 93 21.25 26.34 -29.46
CA LYS A 93 20.75 27.35 -30.38
C LYS A 93 19.34 27.13 -30.84
N ILE A 94 18.64 28.20 -31.13
CA ILE A 94 17.32 28.18 -31.77
C ILE A 94 17.29 29.20 -32.92
N ASN A 95 16.90 28.75 -34.11
CA ASN A 95 16.79 29.62 -35.29
C ASN A 95 15.43 30.33 -35.29
N VAL A 96 15.46 31.63 -35.46
CA VAL A 96 14.26 32.50 -35.54
C VAL A 96 14.46 33.48 -36.69
N ASN A 97 13.55 33.50 -37.66
CA ASN A 97 13.62 34.37 -38.82
C ASN A 97 12.92 35.72 -38.58
N GLY A 98 13.42 36.77 -39.19
CA GLY A 98 12.84 38.11 -39.14
C GLY A 98 13.76 39.12 -38.48
N ASN A 99 13.36 40.39 -38.47
CA ASN A 99 14.13 41.48 -37.88
C ASN A 99 13.86 41.61 -36.36
N ASP A 100 12.60 41.57 -35.96
CA ASP A 100 12.21 41.46 -34.57
C ASP A 100 12.02 39.96 -34.28
N VAL A 101 12.92 39.39 -33.49
CA VAL A 101 12.92 37.94 -33.17
C VAL A 101 12.42 37.71 -31.77
N THR A 102 11.47 36.81 -31.66
CA THR A 102 10.90 36.39 -30.36
C THR A 102 10.65 34.89 -30.41
N THR A 103 11.02 34.18 -29.36
CA THR A 103 10.76 32.75 -29.21
C THR A 103 10.70 32.35 -27.75
N THR A 104 9.95 31.32 -27.44
CA THR A 104 9.94 30.70 -26.11
C THR A 104 10.77 29.43 -26.13
N ILE A 105 11.65 29.30 -25.16
CA ILE A 105 12.48 28.12 -24.93
C ILE A 105 11.82 27.35 -23.80
N GLU A 106 11.68 26.04 -23.96
CA GLU A 106 11.13 25.10 -23.00
C GLU A 106 12.17 24.09 -22.53
N ASN A 107 11.90 23.33 -21.47
CA ASN A 107 12.76 22.33 -20.87
C ASN A 107 14.07 22.93 -20.31
N LEU A 108 13.99 24.10 -19.72
CA LEU A 108 15.07 24.68 -18.92
C LEU A 108 15.06 24.10 -17.51
N GLU A 109 16.25 24.00 -16.90
CA GLU A 109 16.35 23.57 -15.50
C GLU A 109 15.84 24.66 -14.55
N PRO A 110 15.06 24.32 -13.51
CA PRO A 110 14.61 25.28 -12.49
C PRO A 110 15.78 25.91 -11.72
N ASN A 111 15.53 27.11 -11.17
CA ASN A 111 16.48 27.86 -10.33
C ASN A 111 17.89 27.96 -10.95
N THR A 112 17.94 28.02 -12.29
CA THR A 112 19.20 27.98 -13.06
C THR A 112 19.39 29.29 -13.82
N THR A 113 20.57 29.86 -13.69
CA THR A 113 20.92 31.06 -14.43
C THR A 113 21.43 30.68 -15.83
N TYR A 114 20.80 31.27 -16.83
CA TYR A 114 21.16 31.12 -18.25
C TYR A 114 21.63 32.46 -18.78
N TYR A 115 22.52 32.39 -19.78
CA TYR A 115 22.99 33.51 -20.60
C TYR A 115 22.51 33.29 -22.00
N THR A 116 22.03 34.36 -22.67
CA THR A 116 21.56 34.28 -24.06
C THR A 116 22.08 35.45 -24.87
N ARG A 117 22.30 35.23 -26.15
CA ARG A 117 22.70 36.23 -27.15
C ARG A 117 21.96 35.99 -28.44
N THR A 118 21.60 37.07 -29.15
CA THR A 118 21.23 36.96 -30.55
C THR A 118 22.46 36.53 -31.35
N PHE A 119 22.26 35.76 -32.41
CA PHE A 119 23.30 35.40 -33.32
C PHE A 119 22.87 35.52 -34.79
N LEU A 120 23.85 35.70 -35.67
CA LEU A 120 23.73 35.68 -37.11
C LEU A 120 24.95 35.00 -37.67
N THR A 121 24.76 34.10 -38.64
CA THR A 121 25.83 33.46 -39.42
C THR A 121 25.67 33.82 -40.90
N ASN A 122 26.80 34.15 -41.54
CA ASN A 122 26.92 34.35 -42.99
C ASN A 122 28.28 33.85 -43.49
N ASP A 123 28.62 34.09 -44.77
CA ASP A 123 29.87 33.64 -45.36
C ASP A 123 31.13 34.28 -44.73
N LEU A 124 31.00 35.35 -43.94
CA LEU A 124 32.10 35.99 -43.20
C LEU A 124 32.32 35.36 -41.81
N GLY A 125 31.34 34.62 -41.27
CA GLY A 125 31.42 33.97 -39.96
C GLY A 125 30.21 34.19 -39.08
N ASP A 126 30.41 34.03 -37.79
CA ASP A 126 29.40 34.12 -36.76
C ASP A 126 29.48 35.44 -35.99
N PHE A 127 28.37 36.12 -35.87
CA PHE A 127 28.25 37.40 -35.18
C PHE A 127 27.27 37.25 -34.02
N TYR A 128 27.54 37.94 -32.91
CA TYR A 128 26.75 37.82 -31.69
C TYR A 128 26.38 39.20 -31.15
N GLY A 129 25.16 39.31 -30.65
CA GLY A 129 24.69 40.48 -29.91
C GLY A 129 25.23 40.55 -28.49
N ASN A 130 24.76 41.53 -27.74
CA ASN A 130 25.06 41.66 -26.32
C ASN A 130 24.50 40.42 -25.55
N GLU A 131 25.18 40.08 -24.48
CA GLU A 131 24.73 39.03 -23.56
C GLU A 131 23.65 39.55 -22.60
N VAL A 132 22.63 38.74 -22.37
CA VAL A 132 21.61 38.96 -21.37
C VAL A 132 21.50 37.71 -20.53
N SER A 133 21.46 37.85 -19.20
CA SER A 133 21.25 36.76 -18.29
C SER A 133 19.81 36.79 -17.68
N PHE A 134 19.28 35.63 -17.39
CA PHE A 134 18.08 35.46 -16.64
C PHE A 134 18.18 34.21 -15.75
N THR A 135 17.34 34.10 -14.73
CA THR A 135 17.28 32.90 -13.91
C THR A 135 15.86 32.38 -13.99
N THR A 136 15.71 31.09 -14.25
CA THR A 136 14.43 30.40 -14.16
C THR A 136 13.93 30.45 -12.72
N ASN A 137 12.61 30.41 -12.52
CA ASN A 137 12.03 30.39 -11.19
C ASN A 137 12.42 29.09 -10.47
N GLU A 138 12.53 29.15 -9.17
CA GLU A 138 12.64 27.93 -8.36
C GLU A 138 11.32 27.16 -8.41
N THR A 139 11.41 25.85 -8.33
CA THR A 139 10.21 25.01 -8.14
C THR A 139 9.71 25.24 -6.71
N ILE A 140 8.59 25.89 -6.55
CA ILE A 140 7.92 25.97 -5.25
C ILE A 140 7.28 24.61 -5.07
N CYS A 141 7.79 23.82 -4.14
CA CYS A 141 7.15 22.60 -3.70
C CYS A 141 6.08 22.96 -2.66
N ASP A 142 4.81 22.76 -2.99
CA ASP A 142 3.79 22.67 -1.96
C ASP A 142 4.07 21.40 -1.15
N VAL A 143 4.12 21.52 0.17
CA VAL A 143 4.61 20.42 1.03
C VAL A 143 3.54 19.35 1.24
N VAL A 144 2.30 19.77 1.54
CA VAL A 144 1.18 18.87 1.84
C VAL A 144 -0.11 19.36 1.21
N TYR A 145 -1.03 18.44 0.96
CA TYR A 145 -2.37 18.74 0.44
C TYR A 145 -3.43 17.83 1.05
N LEU A 146 -4.69 18.25 0.95
CA LEU A 146 -5.84 17.43 1.30
C LEU A 146 -6.23 16.58 0.09
N ASP A 147 -6.32 15.27 0.28
CA ASP A 147 -6.75 14.34 -0.76
C ASP A 147 -8.23 14.57 -1.14
N GLU A 148 -8.64 14.06 -2.32
CA GLU A 148 -10.00 14.17 -2.85
C GLU A 148 -11.07 13.58 -1.91
N ASN A 149 -10.70 12.62 -1.07
CA ASN A 149 -11.59 12.04 -0.06
C ASN A 149 -11.97 13.03 1.08
N GLY A 150 -11.33 14.20 1.14
CA GLY A 150 -11.59 15.27 2.12
C GLY A 150 -11.11 14.98 3.54
N ILE A 151 -10.32 13.94 3.76
CA ILE A 151 -9.83 13.49 5.08
C ILE A 151 -8.32 13.33 5.09
N THR A 152 -7.77 12.59 4.12
CA THR A 152 -6.36 12.18 4.09
C THR A 152 -5.45 13.36 3.77
N ILE A 153 -4.38 13.53 4.53
CA ILE A 153 -3.32 14.50 4.29
C ILE A 153 -2.15 13.82 3.61
N LYS A 154 -1.84 14.27 2.40
CA LYS A 154 -0.76 13.74 1.58
C LYS A 154 0.39 14.73 1.45
N ALA A 155 1.61 14.22 1.37
CA ALA A 155 2.78 15.01 0.99
C ALA A 155 2.97 14.96 -0.53
N TYR A 156 3.37 16.09 -1.14
CA TYR A 156 3.83 16.10 -2.52
C TYR A 156 5.14 15.31 -2.66
N GLU A 157 5.40 14.80 -3.86
CA GLU A 157 6.60 14.02 -4.15
C GLU A 157 7.90 14.78 -3.82
N CYS A 158 7.92 16.09 -4.12
CA CYS A 158 9.04 16.99 -3.90
C CYS A 158 9.27 17.38 -2.43
N ALA A 159 8.28 17.16 -1.54
CA ALA A 159 8.41 17.53 -0.13
C ALA A 159 9.45 16.64 0.58
N GLU A 160 10.27 17.23 1.42
CA GLU A 160 11.30 16.54 2.19
C GLU A 160 10.78 16.13 3.57
N VAL A 161 11.39 15.11 4.17
CA VAL A 161 11.09 14.68 5.55
C VAL A 161 11.47 15.80 6.53
N GLY A 162 10.54 16.10 7.46
CA GLY A 162 10.68 17.22 8.41
C GLY A 162 10.14 18.55 7.90
N GLU A 163 9.83 18.69 6.61
CA GLU A 163 9.18 19.88 6.09
C GLU A 163 7.73 19.98 6.58
N THR A 164 7.26 21.22 6.65
CA THR A 164 5.90 21.50 7.13
C THR A 164 5.09 22.27 6.11
N GLY A 165 3.82 21.88 5.94
CA GLY A 165 2.86 22.60 5.12
C GLY A 165 1.54 22.84 5.83
N VAL A 166 0.69 23.69 5.29
CA VAL A 166 -0.57 24.09 5.93
C VAL A 166 -1.76 23.67 5.07
N VAL A 167 -2.65 22.87 5.66
CA VAL A 167 -3.95 22.52 5.06
C VAL A 167 -5.06 22.98 5.99
N ASN A 168 -6.01 23.77 5.49
CA ASN A 168 -7.15 24.31 6.25
C ASN A 168 -6.75 25.02 7.56
N GLY A 169 -5.58 25.67 7.57
CA GLY A 169 -5.09 26.40 8.74
C GLY A 169 -4.40 25.51 9.80
N VAL A 170 -4.23 24.22 9.54
CA VAL A 170 -3.49 23.29 10.38
C VAL A 170 -2.14 22.99 9.73
N THR A 171 -1.06 23.07 10.53
CA THR A 171 0.28 22.72 10.08
C THR A 171 0.50 21.22 10.23
N TYR A 172 0.97 20.58 9.18
CA TYR A 172 1.33 19.16 9.13
C TYR A 172 2.82 19.01 8.81
N THR A 173 3.48 18.04 9.44
CA THR A 173 4.88 17.69 9.20
C THR A 173 4.98 16.43 8.35
N VAL A 174 5.80 16.45 7.32
CA VAL A 174 6.09 15.24 6.50
C VAL A 174 7.03 14.34 7.28
N VAL A 175 6.65 13.07 7.42
CA VAL A 175 7.44 12.07 8.15
C VAL A 175 7.77 10.87 7.29
N ASP A 176 8.91 10.26 7.54
CA ASP A 176 9.24 8.89 7.13
C ASP A 176 9.02 7.91 8.29
N GLU A 177 9.30 6.64 8.05
CA GLU A 177 9.15 5.59 9.06
C GLU A 177 10.02 5.83 10.29
N ALA A 178 11.29 6.26 10.12
CA ALA A 178 12.22 6.45 11.23
C ALA A 178 11.77 7.57 12.15
N MET A 179 11.39 8.72 11.59
CA MET A 179 10.86 9.87 12.33
C MET A 179 9.55 9.52 13.02
N LEU A 180 8.64 8.83 12.34
CA LEU A 180 7.37 8.40 12.93
C LEU A 180 7.56 7.49 14.13
N ARG A 181 8.47 6.51 14.04
CA ARG A 181 8.78 5.60 15.16
C ARG A 181 9.40 6.34 16.35
N GLU A 182 10.24 7.34 16.11
CA GLU A 182 10.80 8.20 17.16
C GLU A 182 9.71 9.02 17.86
N MET A 183 8.83 9.70 17.11
CA MET A 183 7.68 10.46 17.64
C MET A 183 6.76 9.59 18.51
N ILE A 184 6.50 8.34 18.08
CA ILE A 184 5.68 7.40 18.85
C ILE A 184 6.38 6.96 20.13
N ALA A 185 7.69 6.70 20.09
CA ALA A 185 8.47 6.30 21.25
C ALA A 185 8.54 7.42 22.31
N ASP A 186 8.54 8.68 21.87
CA ASP A 186 8.53 9.87 22.71
C ASP A 186 7.10 10.33 23.12
N GLU A 187 6.06 9.53 22.74
CA GLU A 187 4.65 9.80 23.04
C GLU A 187 4.14 11.15 22.49
N GLU A 188 4.68 11.61 21.36
CA GLU A 188 4.30 12.87 20.73
C GLU A 188 2.88 12.84 20.09
N ASP A 189 2.38 14.04 19.75
CA ASP A 189 1.13 14.20 18.97
C ASP A 189 1.38 13.86 17.50
N VAL A 190 0.92 12.69 17.06
CA VAL A 190 1.03 12.21 15.67
C VAL A 190 -0.24 12.49 14.84
N THR A 191 -1.16 13.34 15.33
CA THR A 191 -2.40 13.67 14.60
C THR A 191 -2.18 14.69 13.48
N LYS A 192 -1.02 15.37 13.45
CA LYS A 192 -0.69 16.45 12.50
C LYS A 192 0.55 16.14 11.68
N ILE A 193 0.57 14.97 11.09
CA ILE A 193 1.66 14.51 10.22
C ILE A 193 1.12 14.02 8.88
N ALA A 194 1.96 14.05 7.85
CA ALA A 194 1.71 13.44 6.55
C ALA A 194 2.60 12.22 6.40
N THR A 195 1.99 11.05 6.30
CA THR A 195 2.65 9.74 6.31
C THR A 195 2.89 9.14 4.93
N THR A 196 2.72 9.92 3.86
CA THR A 196 2.86 9.48 2.45
C THR A 196 4.19 8.77 2.17
N LYS A 197 5.26 9.10 2.90
CA LYS A 197 6.59 8.50 2.73
C LYS A 197 6.84 7.26 3.59
N VAL A 198 5.81 6.79 4.33
CA VAL A 198 5.89 5.58 5.16
C VAL A 198 5.40 4.37 4.36
N THR A 199 6.19 3.32 4.29
CA THR A 199 5.87 2.09 3.54
C THR A 199 5.73 0.84 4.42
N ASP A 200 6.25 0.90 5.66
CA ASP A 200 6.18 -0.18 6.66
C ASP A 200 5.64 0.37 7.99
N MET A 201 4.47 -0.14 8.39
CA MET A 201 3.84 0.18 9.67
C MET A 201 3.79 -1.04 10.60
N SER A 202 4.62 -2.05 10.34
CA SER A 202 4.68 -3.27 11.14
C SER A 202 5.01 -2.94 12.61
N ALA A 203 4.22 -3.53 13.52
CA ALA A 203 4.32 -3.38 14.98
C ALA A 203 4.40 -1.92 15.50
N MET A 204 3.97 -0.94 14.68
CA MET A 204 4.16 0.51 14.94
C MET A 204 3.67 0.93 16.34
N PHE A 205 2.52 0.42 16.77
CA PHE A 205 1.92 0.75 18.06
C PHE A 205 1.81 -0.48 19.00
N ALA A 206 2.47 -1.59 18.66
CA ALA A 206 2.31 -2.84 19.39
C ALA A 206 2.62 -2.69 20.88
N ASN A 207 1.72 -3.25 21.74
CA ASN A 207 1.84 -3.24 23.20
C ASN A 207 1.89 -1.83 23.85
N SER A 208 1.28 -0.84 23.21
CA SER A 208 1.19 0.54 23.72
C SER A 208 -0.26 0.92 24.05
N PRO A 209 -0.50 1.93 24.90
CA PRO A 209 -1.84 2.44 25.18
C PRO A 209 -2.35 3.39 24.06
N PHE A 210 -1.76 3.35 22.87
CA PHE A 210 -2.04 4.28 21.77
C PHE A 210 -3.52 4.28 21.38
N ASN A 211 -4.11 5.47 21.26
CA ASN A 211 -5.48 5.68 20.76
C ASN A 211 -5.68 7.11 20.22
N GLN A 212 -4.66 7.74 19.58
CA GLN A 212 -4.84 9.03 18.94
C GLN A 212 -5.61 8.90 17.63
N ASP A 213 -6.25 9.99 17.18
CA ASP A 213 -6.95 10.05 15.90
C ASP A 213 -5.94 10.16 14.75
N ILE A 214 -5.85 9.12 13.96
CA ILE A 214 -4.97 9.00 12.80
C ILE A 214 -5.76 8.79 11.49
N SER A 215 -7.03 9.21 11.49
CA SER A 215 -7.92 9.10 10.32
C SER A 215 -7.38 9.83 9.09
N SER A 216 -6.60 10.89 9.30
CA SER A 216 -6.01 11.71 8.24
C SER A 216 -4.71 11.15 7.64
N TRP A 217 -4.18 10.06 8.16
CA TRP A 217 -2.95 9.47 7.65
C TRP A 217 -3.11 8.93 6.24
N ASP A 218 -2.10 9.15 5.41
CA ASP A 218 -1.95 8.50 4.11
C ASP A 218 -1.20 7.18 4.28
N VAL A 219 -1.90 6.07 4.09
CA VAL A 219 -1.34 4.72 4.17
C VAL A 219 -1.26 4.05 2.79
N SER A 220 -1.53 4.80 1.71
CA SER A 220 -1.62 4.26 0.36
C SER A 220 -0.31 3.64 -0.15
N ASN A 221 0.84 3.98 0.44
CA ASN A 221 2.13 3.38 0.12
C ASN A 221 2.55 2.27 1.08
N VAL A 222 1.72 1.96 2.09
CA VAL A 222 2.05 0.93 3.09
C VAL A 222 1.80 -0.46 2.52
N THR A 223 2.79 -1.33 2.67
CA THR A 223 2.72 -2.73 2.22
C THR A 223 2.65 -3.74 3.37
N ASP A 224 3.08 -3.35 4.57
CA ASP A 224 3.13 -4.21 5.76
C ASP A 224 2.47 -3.53 6.96
N MET A 225 1.42 -4.18 7.51
CA MET A 225 0.71 -3.78 8.73
C MET A 225 0.74 -4.88 9.80
N TRP A 226 1.71 -5.81 9.70
CA TRP A 226 1.88 -6.87 10.69
C TRP A 226 1.90 -6.30 12.12
N ALA A 227 1.04 -6.83 13.00
CA ALA A 227 0.98 -6.48 14.42
C ALA A 227 0.76 -4.99 14.75
N MET A 228 0.39 -4.11 13.79
CA MET A 228 0.39 -2.64 13.96
C MET A 228 -0.32 -2.18 15.23
N PHE A 229 -1.47 -2.75 15.57
CA PHE A 229 -2.27 -2.40 16.76
C PHE A 229 -2.41 -3.56 17.74
N THR A 230 -1.47 -4.52 17.73
CA THR A 230 -1.48 -5.65 18.68
C THR A 230 -1.40 -5.15 20.12
N SER A 231 -2.35 -5.60 20.96
CA SER A 231 -2.39 -5.29 22.40
C SER A 231 -2.40 -3.79 22.71
N THR A 232 -3.16 -3.02 21.91
CA THR A 232 -3.37 -1.58 22.09
C THR A 232 -4.77 -1.27 22.62
N ASN A 233 -5.04 0.00 22.96
CA ASN A 233 -6.37 0.52 23.21
C ASN A 233 -7.03 1.14 21.97
N PHE A 234 -6.42 0.97 20.78
CA PHE A 234 -6.83 1.65 19.57
C PHE A 234 -8.24 1.26 19.11
N ASN A 235 -9.09 2.27 18.92
CA ASN A 235 -10.43 2.13 18.39
C ASN A 235 -10.91 3.41 17.67
N GLN A 236 -10.01 4.13 16.97
CA GLN A 236 -10.39 5.29 16.17
C GLN A 236 -10.84 4.86 14.77
N ASP A 237 -11.63 5.72 14.12
CA ASP A 237 -12.12 5.48 12.78
C ASP A 237 -10.98 5.61 11.75
N ILE A 238 -10.72 4.55 11.03
CA ILE A 238 -9.73 4.45 9.95
C ILE A 238 -10.38 3.94 8.65
N SER A 239 -11.69 4.13 8.52
CA SER A 239 -12.45 3.69 7.34
C SER A 239 -12.04 4.40 6.04
N SER A 240 -11.38 5.56 6.14
CA SER A 240 -10.86 6.35 5.02
C SER A 240 -9.52 5.86 4.48
N TRP A 241 -8.85 4.93 5.16
CA TRP A 241 -7.55 4.45 4.76
C TRP A 241 -7.60 3.69 3.44
N ASP A 242 -6.69 4.01 2.54
CA ASP A 242 -6.41 3.24 1.33
C ASP A 242 -5.36 2.16 1.66
N VAL A 243 -5.84 0.93 1.87
CA VAL A 243 -5.00 -0.23 2.22
C VAL A 243 -4.73 -1.13 1.01
N SER A 244 -5.01 -0.64 -0.20
CA SER A 244 -4.96 -1.45 -1.43
C SER A 244 -3.57 -2.02 -1.77
N ASN A 245 -2.50 -1.45 -1.21
CA ASN A 245 -1.13 -1.97 -1.37
C ASN A 245 -0.67 -2.90 -0.24
N VAL A 246 -1.49 -3.11 0.80
CA VAL A 246 -1.11 -3.95 1.94
C VAL A 246 -1.16 -5.43 1.57
N THR A 247 -0.11 -6.15 1.91
CA THR A 247 0.02 -7.59 1.65
C THR A 247 -0.03 -8.45 2.91
N ASP A 248 0.31 -7.90 4.08
CA ASP A 248 0.31 -8.60 5.38
C ASP A 248 -0.46 -7.81 6.44
N MET A 249 -1.55 -8.42 6.95
CA MET A 249 -2.36 -7.92 8.08
C MET A 249 -2.32 -8.89 9.27
N THR A 250 -1.32 -9.77 9.32
CA THR A 250 -1.17 -10.76 10.39
C THR A 250 -1.18 -10.09 11.76
N ILE A 251 -2.01 -10.58 12.68
CA ILE A 251 -2.18 -10.10 14.06
C ILE A 251 -2.40 -8.58 14.22
N MET A 252 -2.86 -7.87 13.17
CA MET A 252 -2.96 -6.40 13.18
C MET A 252 -3.76 -5.85 14.37
N PHE A 253 -4.91 -6.42 14.69
CA PHE A 253 -5.80 -6.01 15.80
C PHE A 253 -5.90 -7.05 16.91
N LYS A 254 -4.88 -7.90 17.04
CA LYS A 254 -4.83 -8.91 18.12
C LYS A 254 -4.92 -8.26 19.49
N SER A 255 -5.80 -8.79 20.36
CA SER A 255 -5.99 -8.31 21.75
C SER A 255 -6.27 -6.80 21.84
N SER A 256 -6.92 -6.22 20.83
CA SER A 256 -7.31 -4.82 20.73
C SER A 256 -8.84 -4.71 20.86
N PRO A 257 -9.39 -3.58 21.37
CA PRO A 257 -10.85 -3.35 21.42
C PRO A 257 -11.42 -2.86 20.07
N PHE A 258 -10.63 -2.84 18.99
CA PHE A 258 -10.98 -2.27 17.70
C PHE A 258 -12.29 -2.83 17.15
N ASN A 259 -13.23 -1.93 16.81
CA ASN A 259 -14.53 -2.28 16.22
C ASN A 259 -15.07 -1.15 15.32
N GLN A 260 -14.22 -0.52 14.50
CA GLN A 260 -14.66 0.51 13.56
C GLN A 260 -14.98 -0.08 12.18
N PRO A 261 -15.80 0.62 11.35
CA PRO A 261 -16.23 0.13 10.06
C PRO A 261 -15.08 0.13 9.05
N ILE A 262 -14.62 -1.03 8.67
CA ILE A 262 -13.55 -1.25 7.68
C ILE A 262 -14.01 -2.08 6.49
N GLY A 263 -15.33 -2.22 6.30
CA GLY A 263 -15.89 -3.03 5.21
C GLY A 263 -15.62 -2.49 3.79
N ASN A 264 -15.19 -1.23 3.68
CA ASN A 264 -14.83 -0.59 2.40
C ASN A 264 -13.36 -0.71 2.03
N TRP A 265 -12.54 -1.32 2.89
CA TRP A 265 -11.15 -1.54 2.59
C TRP A 265 -10.98 -2.45 1.37
N ASP A 266 -10.11 -2.06 0.45
CA ASP A 266 -9.62 -2.94 -0.62
C ASP A 266 -8.49 -3.81 -0.06
N VAL A 267 -8.82 -5.08 0.22
CA VAL A 267 -7.88 -6.06 0.78
C VAL A 267 -7.43 -7.08 -0.28
N SER A 268 -7.69 -6.80 -1.56
CA SER A 268 -7.46 -7.75 -2.66
C SER A 268 -6.00 -8.16 -2.83
N ASN A 269 -5.04 -7.38 -2.33
CA ASN A 269 -3.61 -7.74 -2.34
C ASN A 269 -3.13 -8.47 -1.07
N VAL A 270 -3.99 -8.63 -0.06
CA VAL A 270 -3.60 -9.27 1.20
C VAL A 270 -3.44 -10.79 1.01
N THR A 271 -2.31 -11.31 1.45
CA THR A 271 -2.00 -12.75 1.39
C THR A 271 -2.09 -13.45 2.74
N SER A 272 -1.97 -12.69 3.83
CA SER A 272 -2.07 -13.23 5.20
C SER A 272 -2.98 -12.36 6.07
N MET A 273 -4.00 -12.99 6.64
CA MET A 273 -4.87 -12.44 7.68
C MET A 273 -4.80 -13.28 8.97
N GLN A 274 -3.69 -14.03 9.14
CA GLN A 274 -3.52 -14.91 10.29
C GLN A 274 -3.71 -14.13 11.60
N ALA A 275 -4.63 -14.62 12.44
CA ALA A 275 -4.90 -14.08 13.76
C ALA A 275 -5.18 -12.56 13.80
N MET A 276 -5.66 -11.95 12.68
CA MET A 276 -5.86 -10.50 12.56
C MET A 276 -6.69 -9.93 13.71
N PHE A 277 -7.73 -10.63 14.14
CA PHE A 277 -8.60 -10.24 15.27
C PHE A 277 -8.50 -11.22 16.44
N TRP A 278 -7.40 -11.96 16.56
CA TRP A 278 -7.21 -12.90 17.66
C TRP A 278 -7.34 -12.20 19.03
N ARG A 279 -8.21 -12.74 19.90
CA ARG A 279 -8.57 -12.15 21.20
C ARG A 279 -9.17 -10.74 21.12
N ASN A 280 -9.57 -10.27 19.92
CA ASN A 280 -10.40 -9.08 19.81
C ASN A 280 -11.85 -9.49 20.09
N THR A 281 -12.32 -9.25 21.31
CA THR A 281 -13.66 -9.63 21.75
C THR A 281 -14.75 -8.62 21.37
N SER A 282 -14.38 -7.55 20.68
CA SER A 282 -15.28 -6.44 20.32
C SER A 282 -15.67 -6.44 18.85
N PHE A 283 -14.78 -6.86 17.94
CA PHE A 283 -14.96 -6.73 16.51
C PHE A 283 -16.15 -7.52 15.99
N ASN A 284 -17.08 -6.82 15.34
CA ASN A 284 -18.25 -7.40 14.70
C ASN A 284 -18.78 -6.50 13.56
N GLN A 285 -17.89 -5.90 12.76
CA GLN A 285 -18.29 -5.07 11.62
C GLN A 285 -18.51 -5.90 10.36
N PRO A 286 -19.39 -5.45 9.44
CA PRO A 286 -19.63 -6.14 8.18
C PRO A 286 -18.39 -6.02 7.28
N ILE A 287 -17.81 -7.17 6.92
CA ILE A 287 -16.65 -7.31 6.05
C ILE A 287 -16.90 -8.32 4.93
N GLY A 288 -18.16 -8.66 4.66
CA GLY A 288 -18.53 -9.61 3.61
C GLY A 288 -18.15 -9.16 2.19
N ASN A 289 -17.91 -7.86 1.97
CA ASN A 289 -17.50 -7.32 0.67
C ASN A 289 -15.99 -7.42 0.40
N TRP A 290 -15.20 -7.87 1.37
CA TRP A 290 -13.75 -8.03 1.16
C TRP A 290 -13.47 -9.08 0.09
N ASP A 291 -12.59 -8.73 -0.85
CA ASP A 291 -11.98 -9.69 -1.76
C ASP A 291 -10.80 -10.37 -1.07
N VAL A 292 -11.04 -11.60 -0.60
CA VAL A 292 -10.03 -12.41 0.11
C VAL A 292 -9.42 -13.50 -0.77
N SER A 293 -9.64 -13.42 -2.09
CA SER A 293 -9.25 -14.46 -3.04
C SER A 293 -7.74 -14.71 -3.10
N ASN A 294 -6.91 -13.76 -2.68
CA ASN A 294 -5.45 -13.94 -2.60
C ASN A 294 -4.96 -14.41 -1.23
N VAL A 295 -5.84 -14.53 -0.23
CA VAL A 295 -5.45 -14.92 1.12
C VAL A 295 -5.16 -16.43 1.18
N THR A 296 -4.00 -16.78 1.72
CA THR A 296 -3.56 -18.17 1.91
C THR A 296 -3.58 -18.61 3.37
N TYR A 297 -3.47 -17.67 4.32
CA TYR A 297 -3.43 -17.96 5.76
C TYR A 297 -4.52 -17.20 6.52
N MET A 298 -5.48 -17.95 7.08
CA MET A 298 -6.58 -17.40 7.91
C MET A 298 -6.62 -18.01 9.32
N ALA A 299 -5.57 -18.72 9.73
CA ALA A 299 -5.54 -19.37 11.04
C ALA A 299 -5.82 -18.38 12.18
N GLY A 300 -6.75 -18.70 13.06
CA GLY A 300 -7.08 -17.90 14.24
C GLY A 300 -7.68 -16.53 13.98
N MET A 301 -8.09 -16.21 12.73
CA MET A 301 -8.50 -14.83 12.35
C MET A 301 -9.52 -14.21 13.31
N PHE A 302 -10.50 -14.99 13.77
CA PHE A 302 -11.55 -14.52 14.70
C PHE A 302 -11.55 -15.32 16.02
N GLU A 303 -10.44 -15.94 16.37
CA GLU A 303 -10.33 -16.70 17.61
C GLU A 303 -10.55 -15.82 18.84
N GLY A 304 -11.46 -16.23 19.71
CA GLY A 304 -11.70 -15.57 20.99
C GLY A 304 -10.63 -15.90 22.03
N THR A 305 -10.86 -15.41 23.25
CA THR A 305 -9.96 -15.70 24.36
C THR A 305 -10.13 -17.13 24.85
N VAL A 306 -9.04 -17.84 25.06
CA VAL A 306 -9.04 -19.17 25.66
C VAL A 306 -9.28 -19.01 27.17
N GLY A 307 -10.38 -19.55 27.67
CA GLY A 307 -10.68 -19.56 29.10
C GLY A 307 -12.15 -19.99 29.36
N CYS A 308 -12.40 -20.56 30.53
CA CYS A 308 -13.73 -20.98 30.94
C CYS A 308 -14.66 -19.81 31.26
N ASN A 309 -14.15 -18.61 31.38
CA ASN A 309 -14.96 -17.41 31.54
C ASN A 309 -15.61 -17.03 30.22
N ILE A 310 -16.91 -17.20 30.14
CA ILE A 310 -17.79 -16.93 28.99
C ILE A 310 -17.77 -15.48 28.53
N ILE A 311 -17.06 -14.59 29.23
CA ILE A 311 -17.17 -13.13 29.08
C ILE A 311 -16.34 -12.60 27.91
N GLU A 312 -15.37 -13.34 27.43
CA GLU A 312 -14.38 -12.86 26.43
C GLU A 312 -14.35 -13.66 25.12
N LYS A 313 -15.51 -14.21 24.73
CA LYS A 313 -15.65 -14.86 23.42
C LYS A 313 -15.64 -13.83 22.30
N SER A 314 -15.05 -14.18 21.16
CA SER A 314 -15.20 -13.39 19.94
C SER A 314 -16.68 -13.14 19.63
N LYS A 315 -17.02 -11.89 19.36
CA LYS A 315 -18.39 -11.48 19.00
C LYS A 315 -18.66 -11.59 17.50
N PHE A 316 -17.60 -11.82 16.70
CA PHE A 316 -17.74 -11.85 15.26
C PHE A 316 -18.76 -12.88 14.81
N SER A 317 -19.78 -12.41 14.09
CA SER A 317 -20.83 -13.25 13.49
C SER A 317 -21.49 -12.52 12.31
N GLN A 318 -20.70 -11.82 11.48
CA GLN A 318 -21.18 -11.20 10.27
C GLN A 318 -21.18 -12.19 9.10
N ASP A 319 -22.03 -11.92 8.10
CA ASP A 319 -22.12 -12.73 6.91
C ASP A 319 -20.84 -12.55 6.05
N ILE A 320 -20.15 -13.66 5.83
CA ILE A 320 -18.93 -13.78 5.01
C ILE A 320 -19.09 -14.91 3.99
N SER A 321 -20.34 -15.26 3.66
CA SER A 321 -20.64 -16.34 2.69
C SER A 321 -20.16 -16.05 1.28
N SER A 322 -19.92 -14.76 0.94
CA SER A 322 -19.40 -14.31 -0.34
C SER A 322 -17.88 -14.45 -0.49
N TRP A 323 -17.16 -14.74 0.57
CA TRP A 323 -15.70 -14.86 0.50
C TRP A 323 -15.25 -16.01 -0.39
N ASP A 324 -14.32 -15.72 -1.29
CA ASP A 324 -13.59 -16.75 -2.04
C ASP A 324 -12.37 -17.18 -1.20
N VAL A 325 -12.49 -18.37 -0.59
CA VAL A 325 -11.46 -18.95 0.27
C VAL A 325 -10.68 -20.07 -0.42
N SER A 326 -10.82 -20.19 -1.74
CA SER A 326 -10.26 -21.30 -2.51
C SER A 326 -8.72 -21.40 -2.46
N ASN A 327 -8.03 -20.31 -2.14
CA ASN A 327 -6.57 -20.32 -1.96
C ASN A 327 -6.11 -20.55 -0.52
N VAL A 328 -7.05 -20.64 0.44
CA VAL A 328 -6.70 -20.82 1.86
C VAL A 328 -6.22 -22.25 2.13
N THR A 329 -5.09 -22.38 2.80
CA THR A 329 -4.49 -23.68 3.15
C THR A 329 -4.57 -23.99 4.65
N ASP A 330 -4.74 -22.98 5.51
CA ASP A 330 -4.73 -23.10 6.97
C ASP A 330 -5.91 -22.31 7.56
N MET A 331 -6.87 -23.05 8.16
CA MET A 331 -8.04 -22.51 8.85
C MET A 331 -8.08 -22.84 10.35
N ARG A 332 -6.94 -23.24 10.92
CA ARG A 332 -6.85 -23.57 12.35
C ARG A 332 -7.44 -22.47 13.23
N ASN A 333 -8.19 -22.83 14.24
CA ASN A 333 -8.73 -21.90 15.24
C ASN A 333 -9.62 -20.78 14.68
N MET A 334 -9.95 -20.73 13.38
CA MET A 334 -10.52 -19.53 12.72
C MET A 334 -11.73 -18.95 13.47
N PHE A 335 -12.62 -19.77 14.00
CA PHE A 335 -13.82 -19.37 14.76
C PHE A 335 -13.83 -19.94 16.17
N SER A 336 -12.70 -20.38 16.67
CA SER A 336 -12.54 -20.95 18.01
C SER A 336 -12.92 -19.92 19.09
N ASN A 337 -13.51 -20.39 20.18
CA ASN A 337 -13.90 -19.54 21.31
C ASN A 337 -14.79 -18.34 20.90
N GLY A 338 -15.69 -18.57 19.93
CA GLY A 338 -16.51 -17.52 19.31
C GLY A 338 -18.01 -17.79 19.41
N LYS A 339 -18.75 -16.94 18.66
CA LYS A 339 -20.22 -17.03 18.51
C LYS A 339 -20.62 -17.13 17.03
N PHE A 340 -19.67 -17.35 16.14
CA PHE A 340 -19.92 -17.39 14.70
C PHE A 340 -20.95 -18.48 14.35
N ASN A 341 -21.96 -18.10 13.56
CA ASN A 341 -22.98 -19.03 13.09
C ASN A 341 -23.60 -18.53 11.77
N GLN A 342 -22.77 -18.12 10.79
CA GLN A 342 -23.26 -17.70 9.47
C GLN A 342 -23.07 -18.82 8.43
N PRO A 343 -23.84 -18.78 7.31
CA PRO A 343 -23.74 -19.79 6.28
C PRO A 343 -22.41 -19.71 5.52
N ILE A 344 -21.62 -20.76 5.62
CA ILE A 344 -20.32 -20.91 4.94
C ILE A 344 -20.23 -22.23 4.17
N GLY A 345 -21.37 -22.89 3.93
CA GLY A 345 -21.40 -24.19 3.25
C GLY A 345 -21.00 -24.16 1.78
N ASN A 346 -21.00 -22.96 1.16
CA ASN A 346 -20.57 -22.74 -0.23
C ASN A 346 -19.09 -22.43 -0.38
N TRP A 347 -18.33 -22.37 0.71
CA TRP A 347 -16.88 -22.16 0.62
C TRP A 347 -16.18 -23.32 -0.07
N ASP A 348 -15.27 -23.00 -0.98
CA ASP A 348 -14.34 -23.98 -1.53
C ASP A 348 -13.16 -24.12 -0.58
N VAL A 349 -13.14 -25.21 0.19
CA VAL A 349 -12.11 -25.52 1.17
C VAL A 349 -11.15 -26.61 0.69
N SER A 350 -11.20 -26.93 -0.61
CA SER A 350 -10.46 -28.06 -1.19
C SER A 350 -8.93 -27.96 -1.06
N ASN A 351 -8.39 -26.76 -0.85
CA ASN A 351 -6.96 -26.57 -0.61
C ASN A 351 -6.57 -26.55 0.87
N VAL A 352 -7.53 -26.64 1.79
CA VAL A 352 -7.26 -26.60 3.24
C VAL A 352 -6.64 -27.91 3.69
N THR A 353 -5.53 -27.81 4.40
CA THR A 353 -4.81 -28.99 4.95
C THR A 353 -4.96 -29.12 6.48
N ASP A 354 -5.29 -28.03 7.18
CA ASP A 354 -5.41 -28.00 8.62
C ASP A 354 -6.68 -27.26 9.04
N MET A 355 -7.63 -28.00 9.67
CA MET A 355 -8.87 -27.47 10.23
C MET A 355 -8.93 -27.66 11.76
N SER A 356 -7.80 -27.94 12.38
CA SER A 356 -7.73 -28.17 13.82
C SER A 356 -8.30 -26.99 14.60
N TRP A 357 -9.10 -27.27 15.65
CA TRP A 357 -9.71 -26.27 16.54
C TRP A 357 -10.68 -25.29 15.88
N MET A 358 -11.01 -25.41 14.59
CA MET A 358 -11.72 -24.37 13.80
C MET A 358 -12.99 -23.87 14.48
N PHE A 359 -13.81 -24.75 15.07
CA PHE A 359 -15.04 -24.39 15.78
C PHE A 359 -14.99 -24.78 17.26
N LYS A 360 -13.80 -25.03 17.81
CA LYS A 360 -13.65 -25.37 19.22
C LYS A 360 -14.33 -24.33 20.10
N ASN A 361 -15.14 -24.81 21.07
CA ASN A 361 -15.86 -23.95 22.03
C ASN A 361 -16.77 -22.88 21.35
N ASN A 362 -17.13 -23.08 20.07
CA ASN A 362 -18.15 -22.29 19.38
C ASN A 362 -19.52 -22.93 19.59
N HIS A 363 -20.17 -22.57 20.70
CA HIS A 363 -21.42 -23.19 21.13
C HIS A 363 -22.61 -23.01 20.20
N ASN A 364 -22.52 -22.02 19.27
CA ASN A 364 -23.65 -21.62 18.43
C ASN A 364 -23.59 -22.21 17.02
N PHE A 365 -22.40 -22.64 16.57
CA PHE A 365 -22.21 -23.05 15.17
C PHE A 365 -23.04 -24.33 14.90
N ASN A 366 -23.92 -24.22 13.92
CA ASN A 366 -24.73 -25.35 13.43
C ASN A 366 -25.18 -25.07 11.98
N ARG A 367 -24.28 -24.69 11.09
CA ARG A 367 -24.58 -24.44 9.68
C ARG A 367 -24.17 -25.61 8.80
N PRO A 368 -24.92 -25.86 7.69
CA PRO A 368 -24.55 -26.91 6.75
C PRO A 368 -23.14 -26.72 6.20
N ILE A 369 -22.32 -27.75 6.33
CA ILE A 369 -20.94 -27.83 5.80
C ILE A 369 -20.66 -29.23 5.20
N GLY A 370 -21.72 -30.02 4.97
CA GLY A 370 -21.59 -31.39 4.49
C GLY A 370 -21.07 -31.50 3.05
N ASP A 371 -21.17 -30.42 2.26
CA ASP A 371 -20.69 -30.34 0.88
C ASP A 371 -19.22 -29.88 0.74
N TRP A 372 -18.55 -29.61 1.87
CA TRP A 372 -17.13 -29.26 1.85
C TRP A 372 -16.27 -30.42 1.33
N ASP A 373 -15.37 -30.14 0.42
CA ASP A 373 -14.29 -31.04 0.02
C ASP A 373 -13.14 -30.95 1.03
N VAL A 374 -13.10 -31.91 1.94
CA VAL A 374 -12.07 -32.00 3.00
C VAL A 374 -10.98 -33.03 2.67
N SER A 375 -10.93 -33.50 1.43
CA SER A 375 -10.05 -34.60 1.00
C SER A 375 -8.54 -34.30 1.18
N ASN A 376 -8.16 -33.03 1.26
CA ASN A 376 -6.76 -32.63 1.51
C ASN A 376 -6.46 -32.38 3.01
N VAL A 377 -7.45 -32.44 3.89
CA VAL A 377 -7.26 -32.18 5.31
C VAL A 377 -6.53 -33.33 5.98
N THR A 378 -5.49 -33.01 6.74
CA THR A 378 -4.65 -33.96 7.46
C THR A 378 -4.85 -33.90 9.00
N ASP A 379 -5.32 -32.76 9.50
CA ASP A 379 -5.53 -32.52 10.92
C ASP A 379 -6.93 -31.92 11.20
N MET A 380 -7.71 -32.60 12.06
CA MET A 380 -9.02 -32.22 12.52
C MET A 380 -9.13 -32.26 14.05
N ASP A 381 -7.98 -32.21 14.76
CA ASP A 381 -8.01 -32.29 16.22
C ASP A 381 -8.85 -31.13 16.81
N TYR A 382 -9.60 -31.43 17.85
CA TYR A 382 -10.47 -30.47 18.55
C TYR A 382 -11.45 -29.69 17.66
N MET A 383 -11.64 -30.02 16.37
CA MET A 383 -12.38 -29.18 15.42
C MET A 383 -13.76 -28.75 15.94
N PHE A 384 -14.50 -29.62 16.59
CA PHE A 384 -15.83 -29.36 17.18
C PHE A 384 -15.85 -29.58 18.69
N GLU A 385 -14.72 -29.59 19.38
CA GLU A 385 -14.71 -29.73 20.84
C GLU A 385 -15.57 -28.64 21.51
N VAL A 386 -16.49 -29.04 22.36
CA VAL A 386 -17.45 -28.16 23.04
C VAL A 386 -18.35 -27.36 22.08
N ALA A 387 -18.46 -27.73 20.80
CA ALA A 387 -19.42 -27.15 19.86
C ALA A 387 -20.82 -27.69 20.11
N LYS A 388 -21.47 -27.24 21.16
CA LYS A 388 -22.68 -27.83 21.76
C LYS A 388 -23.86 -27.96 20.81
N SER A 389 -24.02 -27.03 19.87
CA SER A 389 -25.17 -27.02 18.94
C SER A 389 -24.91 -27.78 17.65
N PHE A 390 -23.63 -28.13 17.35
CA PHE A 390 -23.27 -28.71 16.08
C PHE A 390 -23.90 -30.11 15.89
N ASN A 391 -24.71 -30.27 14.84
CA ASN A 391 -25.32 -31.53 14.47
C ASN A 391 -25.66 -31.57 12.94
N GLN A 392 -24.74 -31.15 12.10
CA GLN A 392 -24.96 -31.15 10.65
C GLN A 392 -24.45 -32.46 10.01
N PRO A 393 -25.07 -32.91 8.90
CA PRO A 393 -24.65 -34.12 8.21
C PRO A 393 -23.30 -33.92 7.55
N ILE A 394 -22.31 -34.68 8.01
CA ILE A 394 -20.93 -34.65 7.49
C ILE A 394 -20.44 -36.06 7.09
N GLY A 395 -21.37 -37.01 6.99
CA GLY A 395 -21.04 -38.40 6.65
C GLY A 395 -20.47 -38.63 5.25
N ASN A 396 -20.60 -37.63 4.36
CA ASN A 396 -20.03 -37.65 2.99
C ASN A 396 -18.61 -37.11 2.91
N TRP A 397 -18.07 -36.59 3.99
CA TRP A 397 -16.69 -36.07 3.98
C TRP A 397 -15.70 -37.20 3.64
N ASP A 398 -14.78 -36.92 2.72
CA ASP A 398 -13.61 -37.76 2.47
C ASP A 398 -12.52 -37.43 3.50
N VAL A 399 -12.43 -38.23 4.54
CA VAL A 399 -11.45 -38.05 5.63
C VAL A 399 -10.23 -38.98 5.48
N GLY A 400 -10.08 -39.58 4.29
CA GLY A 400 -9.05 -40.60 4.06
C GLY A 400 -7.61 -40.14 4.26
N ASN A 401 -7.33 -38.82 4.21
CA ASN A 401 -6.02 -38.25 4.48
C ASN A 401 -5.82 -37.78 5.92
N VAL A 402 -6.87 -37.80 6.77
CA VAL A 402 -6.77 -37.34 8.15
C VAL A 402 -5.94 -38.30 8.99
N THR A 403 -4.99 -37.77 9.72
CA THR A 403 -4.09 -38.52 10.62
C THR A 403 -4.39 -38.28 12.09
N ASN A 404 -5.04 -37.16 12.43
CA ASN A 404 -5.32 -36.73 13.79
C ASN A 404 -6.79 -36.30 13.93
N MET A 405 -7.53 -36.98 14.80
CA MET A 405 -8.91 -36.68 15.18
C MET A 405 -9.06 -36.56 16.71
N HIS A 406 -7.97 -36.26 17.41
CA HIS A 406 -7.98 -36.14 18.87
C HIS A 406 -9.04 -35.14 19.31
N SER A 407 -9.91 -35.52 20.26
CA SER A 407 -10.97 -34.69 20.83
C SER A 407 -11.96 -34.05 19.81
N MET A 408 -12.03 -34.52 18.55
CA MET A 408 -12.76 -33.85 17.46
C MET A 408 -14.23 -33.51 17.86
N PHE A 409 -14.93 -34.38 18.55
CA PHE A 409 -16.32 -34.20 19.03
C PHE A 409 -16.42 -34.25 20.55
N SER A 410 -15.35 -34.10 21.28
CA SER A 410 -15.33 -34.07 22.72
C SER A 410 -16.31 -32.99 23.24
N PHE A 411 -17.22 -33.35 24.12
CA PHE A 411 -18.27 -32.46 24.66
C PHE A 411 -19.19 -31.80 23.59
N ALA A 412 -19.21 -32.28 22.34
CA ALA A 412 -20.18 -31.86 21.30
C ALA A 412 -21.57 -32.51 21.55
N THR A 413 -22.28 -32.01 22.50
CA THR A 413 -23.44 -32.69 23.12
C THR A 413 -24.61 -32.96 22.18
N SER A 414 -24.78 -32.20 21.09
CA SER A 414 -25.85 -32.40 20.11
C SER A 414 -25.47 -33.30 18.95
N PHE A 415 -24.18 -33.57 18.76
CA PHE A 415 -23.72 -34.30 17.57
C PHE A 415 -24.17 -35.75 17.58
N ASN A 416 -24.94 -36.16 16.57
CA ASN A 416 -25.42 -37.52 16.39
C ASN A 416 -25.66 -37.87 14.91
N GLN A 417 -24.70 -37.52 14.03
CA GLN A 417 -24.85 -37.80 12.60
C GLN A 417 -24.14 -39.10 12.20
N PRO A 418 -24.66 -39.80 11.17
CA PRO A 418 -24.05 -41.04 10.69
C PRO A 418 -22.71 -40.76 10.00
N ILE A 419 -21.65 -41.30 10.58
CA ILE A 419 -20.24 -41.16 10.08
C ILE A 419 -19.59 -42.55 9.92
N GLY A 420 -20.37 -43.63 9.92
CA GLY A 420 -19.86 -45.00 9.82
C GLY A 420 -19.16 -45.29 8.45
N ASN A 421 -19.38 -44.46 7.43
CA ASN A 421 -18.78 -44.61 6.09
C ASN A 421 -17.38 -43.92 5.97
N TRP A 422 -16.93 -43.23 7.00
CA TRP A 422 -15.61 -42.59 6.95
C TRP A 422 -14.47 -43.60 6.84
N ASP A 423 -13.55 -43.35 5.91
CA ASP A 423 -12.27 -44.08 5.87
C ASP A 423 -11.30 -43.43 6.86
N VAL A 424 -11.13 -44.08 8.02
CA VAL A 424 -10.25 -43.62 9.10
C VAL A 424 -8.96 -44.44 9.18
N SER A 425 -8.62 -45.15 8.09
CA SER A 425 -7.49 -46.10 8.08
C SER A 425 -6.12 -45.43 8.29
N ASN A 426 -6.01 -44.12 8.01
CA ASN A 426 -4.78 -43.35 8.23
C ASN A 426 -4.73 -42.64 9.58
N VAL A 427 -5.83 -42.65 10.35
CA VAL A 427 -5.86 -41.96 11.65
C VAL A 427 -4.99 -42.69 12.67
N THR A 428 -4.14 -41.96 13.36
CA THR A 428 -3.22 -42.46 14.39
C THR A 428 -3.63 -42.06 15.82
N ASP A 429 -4.35 -40.92 15.94
CA ASP A 429 -4.83 -40.40 17.22
C ASP A 429 -6.34 -40.16 17.18
N MET A 430 -7.08 -40.84 18.06
CA MET A 430 -8.50 -40.69 18.33
C MET A 430 -8.78 -40.52 19.84
N GLY A 431 -7.77 -40.15 20.63
CA GLY A 431 -7.94 -39.91 22.05
C GLY A 431 -9.06 -38.88 22.32
N ASP A 432 -9.87 -39.13 23.34
CA ASP A 432 -10.95 -38.22 23.74
C ASP A 432 -12.02 -37.91 22.66
N MET A 433 -12.03 -38.57 21.48
CA MET A 433 -12.77 -38.13 20.28
C MET A 433 -14.25 -37.87 20.55
N PHE A 434 -14.90 -38.70 21.37
CA PHE A 434 -16.33 -38.55 21.78
C PHE A 434 -16.48 -38.39 23.27
N ARG A 435 -15.42 -38.05 24.00
CA ARG A 435 -15.46 -37.87 25.45
C ARG A 435 -16.61 -36.96 25.87
N GLN A 436 -17.30 -37.38 26.93
CA GLN A 436 -18.36 -36.63 27.62
C GLN A 436 -18.08 -36.58 29.13
N GLY A 437 -18.93 -35.89 29.88
CA GLY A 437 -18.80 -35.82 31.32
C GLY A 437 -18.42 -34.47 31.85
N THR A 438 -17.72 -34.43 32.97
CA THR A 438 -17.42 -33.17 33.66
C THR A 438 -16.14 -32.58 33.14
N CYS A 439 -16.17 -31.39 32.56
CA CYS A 439 -15.00 -30.63 32.21
C CYS A 439 -14.64 -29.68 33.36
N CYS A 440 -13.41 -29.79 33.87
CA CYS A 440 -12.86 -28.84 34.83
C CYS A 440 -12.27 -27.65 34.11
N CYS A 441 -12.89 -26.49 34.23
CA CYS A 441 -12.27 -25.23 33.88
C CYS A 441 -11.23 -24.85 34.97
N GLY A 442 -10.04 -25.44 34.90
CA GLY A 442 -9.02 -25.32 35.92
C GLY A 442 -8.35 -23.96 36.02
N TYR A 443 -9.02 -22.99 36.68
CA TYR A 443 -8.31 -21.97 37.41
C TYR A 443 -8.28 -22.34 38.89
N PRO A 444 -7.15 -22.31 39.57
CA PRO A 444 -7.08 -22.57 41.00
C PRO A 444 -8.02 -21.62 41.74
N GLY A 445 -9.11 -22.17 42.30
CA GLY A 445 -10.11 -21.43 43.12
C GLY A 445 -11.47 -21.16 42.50
N LEU A 446 -11.72 -21.54 41.24
CA LEU A 446 -13.03 -21.50 40.59
C LEU A 446 -13.27 -22.80 39.85
N GLU A 447 -13.63 -23.84 40.61
CA GLU A 447 -14.07 -25.12 40.06
C GLU A 447 -15.53 -25.01 39.64
N VAL A 448 -15.76 -24.58 38.38
CA VAL A 448 -17.10 -24.68 37.78
C VAL A 448 -17.15 -25.96 36.97
N TYR A 449 -17.89 -26.92 37.47
CA TYR A 449 -18.10 -28.22 36.82
C TYR A 449 -19.31 -28.11 35.91
N TYR A 450 -19.15 -28.39 34.64
CA TYR A 450 -20.26 -28.56 33.69
C TYR A 450 -20.38 -30.02 33.31
N ASP A 451 -21.53 -30.64 33.56
CA ASP A 451 -21.81 -31.97 33.05
C ASP A 451 -22.28 -31.90 31.60
N PHE A 452 -21.43 -32.41 30.69
CA PHE A 452 -21.76 -32.55 29.29
C PHE A 452 -22.17 -33.97 29.00
N ILE A 453 -23.47 -34.21 28.77
CA ILE A 453 -23.99 -35.51 28.36
C ILE A 453 -24.41 -35.39 26.90
N GLY A 454 -23.73 -36.11 26.03
CA GLY A 454 -23.98 -36.10 24.60
C GLY A 454 -25.04 -37.09 24.15
N THR A 455 -25.48 -36.90 22.91
CA THR A 455 -26.54 -37.72 22.27
C THR A 455 -25.96 -38.69 21.23
N PHE A 456 -24.66 -38.75 21.03
CA PHE A 456 -24.03 -39.58 19.98
C PHE A 456 -24.36 -41.05 20.21
N ASN A 457 -24.99 -41.69 19.21
CA ASN A 457 -25.34 -43.09 19.20
C ASN A 457 -25.38 -43.61 17.75
N GLN A 458 -24.22 -43.76 17.11
CA GLN A 458 -24.11 -44.29 15.75
C GLN A 458 -23.29 -45.57 15.74
N ASP A 459 -23.58 -46.45 14.77
CA ASP A 459 -22.79 -47.64 14.49
C ASP A 459 -21.56 -47.27 13.68
N ILE A 460 -20.39 -47.37 14.27
CA ILE A 460 -19.10 -47.11 13.62
C ILE A 460 -18.14 -48.30 13.76
N SER A 461 -18.70 -49.50 13.97
CA SER A 461 -17.95 -50.73 14.08
C SER A 461 -17.21 -51.13 12.80
N SER A 462 -17.59 -50.53 11.66
CA SER A 462 -16.93 -50.71 10.36
C SER A 462 -15.62 -50.00 10.22
N TRP A 463 -15.29 -49.06 11.12
CA TRP A 463 -14.05 -48.29 11.02
C TRP A 463 -12.81 -49.19 11.13
N ASN A 464 -11.88 -49.00 10.16
CA ASN A 464 -10.56 -49.62 10.25
C ASN A 464 -9.64 -48.80 11.15
N VAL A 465 -9.52 -49.17 12.40
CA VAL A 465 -8.71 -48.48 13.43
C VAL A 465 -7.36 -49.13 13.65
N SER A 466 -6.85 -49.91 12.68
CA SER A 466 -5.59 -50.62 12.83
C SER A 466 -4.35 -49.71 12.91
N SER A 467 -4.44 -48.48 12.44
CA SER A 467 -3.37 -47.46 12.53
C SER A 467 -3.42 -46.64 13.83
N VAL A 468 -4.52 -46.72 14.58
CA VAL A 468 -4.72 -45.91 15.78
C VAL A 468 -3.84 -46.46 16.92
N THR A 469 -2.99 -45.55 17.45
CA THR A 469 -2.08 -45.85 18.57
C THR A 469 -2.44 -45.09 19.85
N ILE A 470 -3.25 -44.04 19.73
CA ILE A 470 -3.75 -43.22 20.84
C ILE A 470 -5.28 -43.24 20.77
N CYS A 471 -5.97 -43.82 21.76
CA CYS A 471 -7.40 -43.94 21.84
C CYS A 471 -7.95 -43.84 23.28
N ASP A 472 -7.15 -43.39 24.24
CA ASP A 472 -7.57 -43.20 25.63
C ASP A 472 -8.78 -42.28 25.72
N ASP A 473 -9.70 -42.66 26.58
CA ASP A 473 -10.96 -41.94 26.80
C ASP A 473 -11.81 -41.71 25.51
N PHE A 474 -11.61 -42.47 24.42
CA PHE A 474 -12.30 -42.33 23.12
C PHE A 474 -13.80 -42.09 23.25
N SER A 475 -14.46 -42.85 24.09
CA SER A 475 -15.90 -42.76 24.37
C SER A 475 -16.20 -42.67 25.87
N PHE A 476 -15.31 -42.03 26.65
CA PHE A 476 -15.47 -41.90 28.08
C PHE A 476 -16.77 -41.18 28.43
N ASN A 477 -17.57 -41.81 29.33
CA ASN A 477 -18.84 -41.27 29.85
C ASN A 477 -19.88 -40.92 28.78
N THR A 478 -20.08 -41.78 27.78
CA THR A 478 -21.09 -41.64 26.71
C THR A 478 -22.28 -42.54 26.94
N PRO A 479 -23.13 -42.29 27.94
CA PRO A 479 -24.23 -43.20 28.34
C PRO A 479 -25.31 -43.37 27.28
N ALA A 480 -25.44 -42.44 26.32
CA ALA A 480 -26.39 -42.55 25.23
C ALA A 480 -25.89 -43.50 24.12
N TRP A 481 -24.58 -43.78 24.05
CA TRP A 481 -24.02 -44.60 22.98
C TRP A 481 -24.19 -46.10 23.30
N THR A 482 -25.13 -46.75 22.63
CA THR A 482 -25.47 -48.15 22.78
C THR A 482 -25.20 -48.99 21.52
N LEU A 483 -24.95 -48.33 20.39
CA LEU A 483 -24.63 -48.98 19.13
C LEU A 483 -23.14 -49.45 19.07
N PRO A 484 -22.78 -50.37 18.16
CA PRO A 484 -21.42 -50.91 18.11
C PRO A 484 -20.34 -49.88 17.88
N GLN A 485 -19.25 -49.99 18.64
CA GLN A 485 -18.04 -49.16 18.55
C GLN A 485 -16.92 -49.87 17.79
N PRO A 486 -15.88 -49.17 17.36
CA PRO A 486 -14.70 -49.76 16.70
C PRO A 486 -13.97 -50.71 17.67
N ASN A 487 -13.27 -51.67 17.09
CA ASN A 487 -12.46 -52.60 17.87
C ASN A 487 -10.98 -52.16 17.80
N PHE A 488 -10.51 -51.40 18.76
CA PHE A 488 -9.12 -51.02 18.88
C PHE A 488 -8.24 -52.19 19.28
N THR A 489 -7.15 -52.36 18.56
CA THR A 489 -6.19 -53.46 18.78
C THR A 489 -4.79 -53.00 19.25
N ASN A 490 -4.47 -51.72 18.99
CA ASN A 490 -3.13 -51.18 19.27
C ASN A 490 -3.12 -50.15 20.43
N CYS A 491 -4.30 -49.84 21.00
CA CYS A 491 -4.48 -48.96 22.19
C CYS A 491 -5.63 -49.44 23.03
N THR A 492 -5.79 -48.86 24.21
CA THR A 492 -6.94 -49.15 25.12
C THR A 492 -7.78 -47.90 25.22
N PRO A 493 -9.05 -47.92 24.75
CA PRO A 493 -9.95 -46.78 24.77
C PRO A 493 -10.49 -46.43 26.15
#